data_f51edf02f62047d4db00562355e5648d
#
_entry.id   f51edf02f62047d4db00562355e5648d
#
_cell.length_a   1.000
_cell.length_b   1.000
_cell.length_c   1.000
_cell.angle_alpha   90.00
_cell.angle_beta   90.00
_cell.angle_gamma   90.00
#
_symmetry.space_group_name_H-M   'P 1'
#
loop_
_entity.id
_entity.type
_entity.pdbx_description
1 polymer ?
#
loop_
_entity_poly.entity_id
_entity_poly.type
_entity_poly.pdbx_seq_one_letter_code
_entity_poly.pdbx_strand_id
1 'polypeptide(L)'
;MEFINLILAHLISIIEHIVTGMGPLGISLLMAIESCNIPLPSEAILPFAGYIVSKGEMNLHVAAIAGALGCVLGSIPSYYLGYFGGRKCVEKYGKYFLISHKDLDEADKWVEKYGDWAFFLCRMLPVVRTFISLPAGILRAKKRVFFTLTFLGSLVWSYILVYVGVKMGQNMEAFKHIWHKFDVAIIVIFGILGCLYVYKHVKHLKES
;
A
#
# COMPACT_ATOMS: atom_id res chain seq x y z
N MET A 1 16.87 15.30 10.57
CA MET A 1 16.20 14.14 11.23
C MET A 1 14.95 14.53 12.02
N GLU A 2 14.96 15.63 12.78
CA GLU A 2 13.78 16.07 13.55
C GLU A 2 12.53 16.36 12.72
N PHE A 3 12.67 16.99 11.56
CA PHE A 3 11.54 17.31 10.68
C PHE A 3 10.82 16.06 10.14
N ILE A 4 11.57 15.02 9.78
CA ILE A 4 11.00 13.76 9.29
C ILE A 4 10.27 13.02 10.42
N ASN A 5 10.86 13.01 11.62
CA ASN A 5 10.23 12.41 12.81
C ASN A 5 8.93 13.14 13.18
N LEU A 6 8.88 14.45 13.01
CA LEU A 6 7.68 15.25 13.25
C LEU A 6 6.56 14.91 12.27
N ILE A 7 6.88 14.77 10.97
CA ILE A 7 5.90 14.37 9.94
C ILE A 7 5.37 12.96 10.21
N LEU A 8 6.25 12.00 10.53
CA LEU A 8 5.86 10.63 10.84
C LEU A 8 4.99 10.56 12.10
N ALA A 9 5.35 11.28 13.17
CA ALA A 9 4.54 11.34 14.38
C ALA A 9 3.15 11.93 14.10
N HIS A 10 3.07 12.95 13.26
CA HIS A 10 1.80 13.56 12.87
C HIS A 10 0.94 12.61 12.04
N LEU A 11 1.55 11.90 11.08
CA LEU A 11 0.88 10.89 10.25
C LEU A 11 0.32 9.74 11.11
N ILE A 12 1.09 9.24 12.05
CA ILE A 12 0.69 8.21 13.00
C ILE A 12 -0.48 8.70 13.86
N SER A 13 -0.41 9.92 14.39
CA SER A 13 -1.49 10.52 15.18
C SER A 13 -2.79 10.63 14.37
N ILE A 14 -2.72 10.98 13.09
CA ILE A 14 -3.88 11.02 12.19
C ILE A 14 -4.47 9.61 12.01
N ILE A 15 -3.61 8.60 11.75
CA ILE A 15 -4.04 7.20 11.61
C ILE A 15 -4.74 6.73 12.89
N GLU A 16 -4.13 6.97 14.04
CA GLU A 16 -4.71 6.63 15.35
C GLU A 16 -6.08 7.27 15.55
N HIS A 17 -6.19 8.56 15.30
CA HIS A 17 -7.43 9.30 15.44
C HIS A 17 -8.56 8.76 14.53
N ILE A 18 -8.22 8.49 13.26
CA ILE A 18 -9.18 7.96 12.29
C ILE A 18 -9.61 6.53 12.67
N VAL A 19 -8.66 5.65 12.99
CA VAL A 19 -8.97 4.26 13.31
C VAL A 19 -9.74 4.15 14.62
N THR A 20 -9.39 4.94 15.64
CA THR A 20 -10.09 4.95 16.94
C THR A 20 -11.48 5.57 16.81
N GLY A 21 -11.61 6.68 16.08
CA GLY A 21 -12.87 7.40 15.94
C GLY A 21 -13.88 6.74 15.00
N MET A 22 -13.41 6.14 13.88
CA MET A 22 -14.27 5.56 12.85
C MET A 22 -14.26 4.02 12.85
N GLY A 23 -13.41 3.38 13.64
CA GLY A 23 -13.30 1.93 13.72
C GLY A 23 -13.01 1.27 12.36
N PRO A 24 -13.76 0.21 11.98
CA PRO A 24 -13.54 -0.51 10.72
C PRO A 24 -13.71 0.37 9.47
N LEU A 25 -14.55 1.39 9.51
CA LEU A 25 -14.72 2.34 8.41
C LEU A 25 -13.44 3.19 8.22
N GLY A 26 -12.81 3.61 9.31
CA GLY A 26 -11.54 4.33 9.26
C GLY A 26 -10.42 3.48 8.64
N ILE A 27 -10.34 2.20 9.01
CA ILE A 27 -9.41 1.24 8.40
C ILE A 27 -9.66 1.14 6.89
N SER A 28 -10.93 0.93 6.48
CA SER A 28 -11.29 0.84 5.06
C SER A 28 -10.95 2.10 4.29
N LEU A 29 -11.18 3.27 4.86
CA LEU A 29 -10.87 4.56 4.25
C LEU A 29 -9.37 4.74 4.03
N LEU A 30 -8.57 4.51 5.06
CA LEU A 30 -7.11 4.65 4.98
C LEU A 30 -6.50 3.67 3.97
N MET A 31 -6.96 2.41 3.98
CA MET A 31 -6.53 1.40 3.02
C MET A 31 -7.00 1.69 1.59
N ALA A 32 -8.15 2.34 1.43
CA ALA A 32 -8.62 2.80 0.12
C ALA A 32 -7.72 3.94 -0.41
N ILE A 33 -7.39 4.91 0.42
CA ILE A 33 -6.48 6.01 0.06
C ILE A 33 -5.12 5.46 -0.35
N GLU A 34 -4.55 4.51 0.41
CA GLU A 34 -3.29 3.85 0.07
C GLU A 34 -3.36 3.15 -1.29
N SER A 35 -4.43 2.39 -1.53
CA SER A 35 -4.61 1.66 -2.79
C SER A 35 -4.94 2.55 -3.99
N CYS A 36 -5.21 3.85 -3.77
CA CYS A 36 -5.29 4.89 -4.81
C CYS A 36 -3.91 5.43 -5.22
N ASN A 37 -2.83 4.69 -4.98
CA ASN A 37 -1.45 5.11 -5.25
C ASN A 37 -0.95 6.29 -4.39
N ILE A 38 -1.58 6.55 -3.25
CA ILE A 38 -1.10 7.50 -2.25
C ILE A 38 -0.25 6.71 -1.25
N PRO A 39 1.03 7.03 -1.05
CA PRO A 39 1.93 6.25 -0.21
C PRO A 39 1.59 6.44 1.28
N LEU A 40 0.60 5.67 1.75
CA LEU A 40 0.32 5.51 3.17
C LEU A 40 0.88 4.17 3.65
N PRO A 41 1.50 4.11 4.84
CA PRO A 41 2.07 2.87 5.35
C PRO A 41 0.97 1.98 5.96
N SER A 42 0.47 1.01 5.20
CA SER A 42 -0.44 -0.03 5.74
C SER A 42 0.20 -0.84 6.86
N GLU A 43 1.54 -0.92 6.84
CA GLU A 43 2.37 -1.51 7.88
C GLU A 43 2.22 -0.75 9.21
N ALA A 44 1.66 0.45 9.20
CA ALA A 44 1.26 1.19 10.37
C ALA A 44 -0.24 1.03 10.66
N ILE A 45 -1.09 1.15 9.63
CA ILE A 45 -2.55 1.14 9.76
C ILE A 45 -3.06 -0.19 10.32
N LEU A 46 -2.68 -1.30 9.71
CA LEU A 46 -3.21 -2.63 10.06
C LEU A 46 -2.66 -3.17 11.40
N PRO A 47 -1.36 -3.03 11.74
CA PRO A 47 -0.90 -3.38 13.07
C PRO A 47 -1.52 -2.50 14.17
N PHE A 48 -1.78 -1.22 13.92
CA PHE A 48 -2.49 -0.37 14.87
C PHE A 48 -3.94 -0.85 15.06
N ALA A 49 -4.64 -1.24 13.98
CA ALA A 49 -5.94 -1.89 14.11
C ALA A 49 -5.87 -3.18 14.95
N GLY A 50 -4.79 -3.98 14.76
CA GLY A 50 -4.51 -5.17 15.56
C GLY A 50 -4.27 -4.85 17.05
N TYR A 51 -3.62 -3.73 17.34
CA TYR A 51 -3.48 -3.24 18.72
C TYR A 51 -4.85 -2.93 19.36
N ILE A 52 -5.76 -2.29 18.65
CA ILE A 52 -7.13 -2.03 19.10
C ILE A 52 -7.89 -3.35 19.34
N VAL A 53 -7.70 -4.35 18.44
CA VAL A 53 -8.23 -5.70 18.62
C VAL A 53 -7.70 -6.34 19.92
N SER A 54 -6.40 -6.17 20.25
CA SER A 54 -5.81 -6.72 21.47
C SER A 54 -6.39 -6.14 22.76
N LYS A 55 -6.95 -4.93 22.68
CA LYS A 55 -7.68 -4.28 23.77
C LYS A 55 -9.14 -4.76 23.92
N GLY A 56 -9.62 -5.59 23.00
CA GLY A 56 -11.01 -6.03 22.98
C GLY A 56 -12.01 -5.03 22.39
N GLU A 57 -11.53 -3.91 21.84
CA GLU A 57 -12.36 -2.83 21.29
C GLU A 57 -12.82 -3.12 19.83
N MET A 58 -12.22 -4.10 19.16
CA MET A 58 -12.55 -4.48 17.79
C MET A 58 -12.33 -5.98 17.56
N ASN A 59 -13.12 -6.56 16.65
CA ASN A 59 -12.93 -7.95 16.24
C ASN A 59 -11.85 -8.06 15.15
N LEU A 60 -10.95 -9.06 15.29
CA LEU A 60 -9.85 -9.32 14.35
C LEU A 60 -10.35 -9.52 12.91
N HIS A 61 -11.41 -10.31 12.74
CA HIS A 61 -11.96 -10.59 11.40
C HIS A 61 -12.55 -9.34 10.77
N VAL A 62 -13.22 -8.50 11.56
CA VAL A 62 -13.79 -7.23 11.09
C VAL A 62 -12.68 -6.28 10.65
N ALA A 63 -11.60 -6.16 11.42
CA ALA A 63 -10.45 -5.32 11.05
C ALA A 63 -9.79 -5.79 9.74
N ALA A 64 -9.55 -7.10 9.59
CA ALA A 64 -8.92 -7.67 8.41
C ALA A 64 -9.80 -7.53 7.15
N ILE A 65 -11.10 -7.80 7.27
CA ILE A 65 -12.06 -7.63 6.16
C ILE A 65 -12.19 -6.15 5.78
N ALA A 66 -12.25 -5.25 6.75
CA ALA A 66 -12.29 -3.81 6.50
C ALA A 66 -11.04 -3.33 5.72
N GLY A 67 -9.86 -3.82 6.09
CA GLY A 67 -8.62 -3.55 5.35
C GLY A 67 -8.67 -4.05 3.91
N ALA A 68 -9.12 -5.29 3.69
CA ALA A 68 -9.22 -5.88 2.36
C ALA A 68 -10.26 -5.15 1.49
N LEU A 69 -11.42 -4.80 2.04
CA LEU A 69 -12.44 -4.02 1.34
C LEU A 69 -11.92 -2.63 0.95
N GLY A 70 -11.20 -1.96 1.85
CA GLY A 70 -10.54 -0.69 1.56
C GLY A 70 -9.59 -0.81 0.37
N CYS A 71 -8.74 -1.84 0.35
CA CYS A 71 -7.85 -2.09 -0.79
C CYS A 71 -8.60 -2.27 -2.12
N VAL A 72 -9.73 -2.99 -2.13
CA VAL A 72 -10.54 -3.16 -3.33
C VAL A 72 -11.13 -1.83 -3.77
N LEU A 73 -11.74 -1.08 -2.84
CA LEU A 73 -12.34 0.23 -3.12
C LEU A 73 -11.32 1.21 -3.71
N GLY A 74 -10.13 1.29 -3.12
CA GLY A 74 -9.05 2.14 -3.62
C GLY A 74 -8.44 1.67 -4.95
N SER A 75 -8.55 0.38 -5.27
CA SER A 75 -8.11 -0.17 -6.55
C SER A 75 -9.03 0.20 -7.72
N ILE A 76 -10.28 0.53 -7.44
CA ILE A 76 -11.28 0.86 -8.48
C ILE A 76 -10.86 2.07 -9.31
N PRO A 77 -10.59 3.27 -8.74
CA PRO A 77 -10.20 4.43 -9.52
C PRO A 77 -8.88 4.20 -10.26
N SER A 78 -7.88 3.56 -9.64
CA SER A 78 -6.60 3.25 -10.27
C SER A 78 -6.76 2.29 -11.46
N TYR A 79 -7.58 1.25 -11.32
CA TYR A 79 -7.89 0.33 -12.41
C TYR A 79 -8.57 1.04 -13.58
N TYR A 80 -9.61 1.86 -13.33
CA TYR A 80 -10.32 2.56 -14.38
C TYR A 80 -9.47 3.65 -15.04
N LEU A 81 -8.59 4.30 -14.29
CA LEU A 81 -7.61 5.24 -14.85
C LEU A 81 -6.70 4.51 -15.87
N GLY A 82 -6.21 3.33 -15.54
CA GLY A 82 -5.45 2.49 -16.47
C GLY A 82 -6.28 2.01 -17.66
N TYR A 83 -7.51 1.55 -17.40
CA TYR A 83 -8.40 1.00 -18.43
C TYR A 83 -8.79 2.00 -19.52
N PHE A 84 -9.08 3.24 -19.14
CA PHE A 84 -9.44 4.30 -20.08
C PHE A 84 -8.23 5.10 -20.58
N GLY A 85 -7.23 5.31 -19.73
CA GLY A 85 -6.04 6.09 -20.05
C GLY A 85 -5.01 5.34 -20.89
N GLY A 86 -4.96 4.03 -20.75
CA GLY A 86 -3.99 3.18 -21.45
C GLY A 86 -2.53 3.58 -21.17
N ARG A 87 -1.59 3.11 -21.99
CA ARG A 87 -0.16 3.45 -21.85
C ARG A 87 0.13 4.95 -22.03
N LYS A 88 -0.67 5.67 -22.82
CA LYS A 88 -0.55 7.14 -22.99
C LYS A 88 -0.77 7.92 -21.70
N CYS A 89 -1.62 7.40 -20.79
CA CYS A 89 -1.83 8.01 -19.50
C CYS A 89 -0.56 7.95 -18.63
N VAL A 90 0.17 6.85 -18.69
CA VAL A 90 1.45 6.69 -17.98
C VAL A 90 2.54 7.57 -18.59
N GLU A 91 2.57 7.75 -19.90
CA GLU A 91 3.49 8.69 -20.56
C GLU A 91 3.29 10.13 -20.07
N LYS A 92 2.04 10.55 -19.93
CA LYS A 92 1.69 11.91 -19.53
C LYS A 92 1.69 12.15 -18.03
N TYR A 93 1.20 11.17 -17.25
CA TYR A 93 0.92 11.33 -15.82
C TYR A 93 1.72 10.37 -14.92
N GLY A 94 2.46 9.40 -15.47
CA GLY A 94 3.19 8.39 -14.70
C GLY A 94 4.16 8.98 -13.69
N LYS A 95 4.72 10.17 -13.96
CA LYS A 95 5.59 10.90 -13.02
C LYS A 95 4.87 11.24 -11.72
N TYR A 96 3.57 11.53 -11.76
CA TYR A 96 2.76 11.85 -10.56
C TYR A 96 2.42 10.61 -9.76
N PHE A 97 2.34 9.45 -10.43
CA PHE A 97 2.01 8.16 -9.80
C PHE A 97 3.24 7.29 -9.55
N LEU A 98 4.46 7.84 -9.77
CA LEU A 98 5.73 7.14 -9.61
C LEU A 98 5.83 5.83 -10.44
N ILE A 99 5.09 5.74 -11.54
CA ILE A 99 5.05 4.58 -12.44
C ILE A 99 5.85 4.87 -13.69
N SER A 100 6.81 4.01 -13.99
CA SER A 100 7.64 4.08 -15.19
C SER A 100 7.16 3.09 -16.25
N HIS A 101 7.63 3.26 -17.50
CA HIS A 101 7.41 2.27 -18.56
C HIS A 101 7.97 0.89 -18.22
N LYS A 102 9.09 0.86 -17.48
CA LYS A 102 9.70 -0.40 -17.02
C LYS A 102 8.80 -1.16 -16.07
N ASP A 103 8.10 -0.46 -15.18
CA ASP A 103 7.18 -1.08 -14.22
C ASP A 103 5.98 -1.71 -14.95
N LEU A 104 5.52 -1.09 -16.06
CA LEU A 104 4.50 -1.68 -16.92
C LEU A 104 5.00 -2.93 -17.64
N ASP A 105 6.21 -2.87 -18.20
CA ASP A 105 6.80 -4.02 -18.90
C ASP A 105 7.10 -5.18 -17.95
N GLU A 106 7.44 -4.89 -16.69
CA GLU A 106 7.56 -5.90 -15.66
C GLU A 106 6.20 -6.50 -15.28
N ALA A 107 5.17 -5.67 -15.14
CA ALA A 107 3.81 -6.15 -14.88
C ALA A 107 3.30 -7.04 -16.03
N ASP A 108 3.56 -6.66 -17.30
CA ASP A 108 3.24 -7.47 -18.47
C ASP A 108 3.90 -8.86 -18.37
N LYS A 109 5.21 -8.93 -18.07
CA LYS A 109 5.95 -10.19 -17.89
C LYS A 109 5.39 -11.05 -16.76
N TRP A 110 4.97 -10.42 -15.65
CA TRP A 110 4.35 -11.14 -14.54
C TRP A 110 3.00 -11.74 -14.93
N VAL A 111 2.17 -10.98 -15.65
CA VAL A 111 0.88 -11.48 -16.14
C VAL A 111 1.07 -12.55 -17.23
N GLU A 112 2.04 -12.42 -18.11
CA GLU A 112 2.38 -13.47 -19.08
C GLU A 112 2.84 -14.77 -18.40
N LYS A 113 3.64 -14.65 -17.33
CA LYS A 113 4.21 -15.82 -16.64
C LYS A 113 3.22 -16.52 -15.70
N TYR A 114 2.43 -15.76 -14.95
CA TYR A 114 1.57 -16.26 -13.88
C TYR A 114 0.07 -16.15 -14.20
N GLY A 115 -0.29 -15.57 -15.35
CA GLY A 115 -1.67 -15.32 -15.72
C GLY A 115 -2.37 -14.41 -14.70
N ASP A 116 -3.66 -14.65 -14.49
CA ASP A 116 -4.47 -13.86 -13.56
C ASP A 116 -3.97 -13.94 -12.09
N TRP A 117 -3.29 -15.03 -11.70
CA TRP A 117 -2.71 -15.20 -10.37
C TRP A 117 -1.63 -14.17 -10.02
N ALA A 118 -1.04 -13.51 -11.04
CA ALA A 118 -0.13 -12.40 -10.81
C ALA A 118 -0.75 -11.32 -9.93
N PHE A 119 -2.05 -11.02 -10.09
CA PHE A 119 -2.74 -10.01 -9.30
C PHE A 119 -2.84 -10.37 -7.81
N PHE A 120 -3.00 -11.66 -7.50
CA PHE A 120 -2.94 -12.14 -6.11
C PHE A 120 -1.53 -12.04 -5.53
N LEU A 121 -0.54 -12.56 -6.25
CA LEU A 121 0.86 -12.58 -5.80
C LEU A 121 1.42 -11.17 -5.58
N CYS A 122 1.13 -10.25 -6.50
CA CYS A 122 1.56 -8.86 -6.38
C CYS A 122 0.99 -8.18 -5.13
N ARG A 123 -0.20 -8.59 -4.65
CA ARG A 123 -0.79 -8.07 -3.40
C ARG A 123 -0.05 -8.52 -2.14
N MET A 124 0.74 -9.59 -2.22
CA MET A 124 1.60 -10.05 -1.13
C MET A 124 2.94 -9.30 -1.07
N LEU A 125 3.26 -8.48 -2.08
CA LEU A 125 4.51 -7.72 -2.13
C LEU A 125 4.25 -6.27 -1.69
N PRO A 126 4.94 -5.77 -0.64
CA PRO A 126 4.64 -4.47 -0.02
C PRO A 126 4.61 -3.29 -1.00
N VAL A 127 5.58 -3.21 -1.90
CA VAL A 127 5.72 -2.08 -2.84
C VAL A 127 4.80 -2.24 -4.07
N VAL A 128 4.72 -3.46 -4.62
CA VAL A 128 4.02 -3.73 -5.88
C VAL A 128 2.50 -3.64 -5.71
N ARG A 129 2.00 -3.98 -4.52
CA ARG A 129 0.56 -4.10 -4.24
C ARG A 129 -0.24 -2.80 -4.46
N THR A 130 0.38 -1.63 -4.21
CA THR A 130 -0.28 -0.33 -4.40
C THR A 130 -0.36 0.05 -5.88
N PHE A 131 0.61 -0.35 -6.68
CA PHE A 131 0.74 0.06 -8.07
C PHE A 131 0.12 -0.89 -9.08
N ILE A 132 -0.10 -2.17 -8.74
CA ILE A 132 -0.57 -3.21 -9.67
C ILE A 132 -1.94 -2.90 -10.30
N SER A 133 -2.76 -2.08 -9.66
CA SER A 133 -4.11 -1.76 -10.12
C SER A 133 -4.11 -0.99 -11.44
N LEU A 134 -3.14 -0.11 -11.66
CA LEU A 134 -3.03 0.68 -12.88
C LEU A 134 -2.56 -0.18 -14.07
N PRO A 135 -1.48 -0.97 -13.99
CA PRO A 135 -1.13 -1.95 -15.02
C PRO A 135 -2.27 -2.92 -15.35
N ALA A 136 -2.97 -3.45 -14.34
CA ALA A 136 -4.12 -4.34 -14.56
C ALA A 136 -5.22 -3.67 -15.40
N GLY A 137 -5.46 -2.37 -15.20
CA GLY A 137 -6.37 -1.59 -16.02
C GLY A 137 -5.87 -1.42 -17.46
N ILE A 138 -4.59 -1.10 -17.65
CA ILE A 138 -3.95 -0.93 -18.98
C ILE A 138 -4.02 -2.22 -19.80
N LEU A 139 -3.77 -3.36 -19.13
CA LEU A 139 -3.85 -4.71 -19.73
C LEU A 139 -5.31 -5.17 -19.94
N ARG A 140 -6.30 -4.36 -19.55
CA ARG A 140 -7.73 -4.70 -19.63
C ARG A 140 -8.05 -6.05 -18.97
N ALA A 141 -7.40 -6.34 -17.84
CA ALA A 141 -7.67 -7.55 -17.05
C ALA A 141 -9.17 -7.71 -16.77
N LYS A 142 -9.66 -8.94 -16.73
CA LYS A 142 -11.08 -9.22 -16.45
C LYS A 142 -11.45 -8.66 -15.07
N LYS A 143 -12.33 -7.67 -15.00
CA LYS A 143 -12.70 -6.93 -13.78
C LYS A 143 -13.02 -7.85 -12.61
N ARG A 144 -13.90 -8.86 -12.82
CA ARG A 144 -14.29 -9.80 -11.76
C ARG A 144 -13.08 -10.55 -11.20
N VAL A 145 -12.22 -11.05 -12.07
CA VAL A 145 -11.01 -11.80 -11.66
C VAL A 145 -10.05 -10.89 -10.90
N PHE A 146 -9.77 -9.71 -11.45
CA PHE A 146 -8.88 -8.73 -10.82
C PHE A 146 -9.35 -8.35 -9.41
N PHE A 147 -10.62 -7.94 -9.25
CA PHE A 147 -11.13 -7.51 -7.95
C PHE A 147 -11.24 -8.66 -6.94
N THR A 148 -11.59 -9.87 -7.39
CA THR A 148 -11.63 -11.06 -6.52
C THR A 148 -10.23 -11.41 -6.02
N LEU A 149 -9.23 -11.49 -6.91
CA LEU A 149 -7.85 -11.80 -6.53
C LEU A 149 -7.21 -10.68 -5.70
N THR A 150 -7.55 -9.42 -5.98
CA THR A 150 -7.19 -8.28 -5.15
C THR A 150 -7.76 -8.42 -3.74
N PHE A 151 -9.04 -8.76 -3.60
CA PHE A 151 -9.66 -8.97 -2.29
C PHE A 151 -8.98 -10.09 -1.52
N LEU A 152 -8.79 -11.26 -2.16
CA LEU A 152 -8.18 -12.42 -1.52
C LEU A 152 -6.73 -12.15 -1.08
N GLY A 153 -5.92 -11.55 -1.95
CA GLY A 153 -4.53 -11.20 -1.62
C GLY A 153 -4.44 -10.15 -0.51
N SER A 154 -5.27 -9.10 -0.59
CA SER A 154 -5.34 -8.08 0.44
C SER A 154 -5.90 -8.62 1.77
N LEU A 155 -6.80 -9.59 1.73
CA LEU A 155 -7.35 -10.23 2.92
C LEU A 155 -6.26 -11.01 3.68
N VAL A 156 -5.48 -11.83 2.97
CA VAL A 156 -4.35 -12.56 3.57
C VAL A 156 -3.36 -11.59 4.19
N TRP A 157 -2.99 -10.54 3.45
CA TRP A 157 -2.07 -9.51 3.95
C TRP A 157 -2.62 -8.79 5.19
N SER A 158 -3.90 -8.37 5.15
CA SER A 158 -4.56 -7.71 6.28
C SER A 158 -4.62 -8.61 7.50
N TYR A 159 -4.92 -9.90 7.35
CA TYR A 159 -4.90 -10.84 8.47
C TYR A 159 -3.52 -10.97 9.10
N ILE A 160 -2.46 -11.07 8.28
CA ILE A 160 -1.08 -11.15 8.77
C ILE A 160 -0.74 -9.91 9.60
N LEU A 161 -0.97 -8.71 9.07
CA LEU A 161 -0.59 -7.47 9.74
C LEU A 161 -1.45 -7.18 10.97
N VAL A 162 -2.77 -7.42 10.91
CA VAL A 162 -3.65 -7.27 12.09
C VAL A 162 -3.23 -8.27 13.17
N TYR A 163 -2.94 -9.52 12.81
CA TYR A 163 -2.48 -10.54 13.78
C TYR A 163 -1.13 -10.15 14.41
N VAL A 164 -0.19 -9.64 13.63
CA VAL A 164 1.07 -9.08 14.14
C VAL A 164 0.76 -7.97 15.15
N GLY A 165 -0.15 -7.06 14.83
CA GLY A 165 -0.57 -5.99 15.72
C GLY A 165 -1.21 -6.49 17.04
N VAL A 166 -2.02 -7.55 16.97
CA VAL A 166 -2.59 -8.21 18.18
C VAL A 166 -1.48 -8.75 19.06
N LYS A 167 -0.51 -9.46 18.48
CA LYS A 167 0.65 -10.00 19.23
C LYS A 167 1.52 -8.91 19.83
N MET A 168 1.73 -7.82 19.10
CA MET A 168 2.48 -6.66 19.57
C MET A 168 1.72 -5.93 20.70
N GLY A 169 0.39 -5.81 20.59
CA GLY A 169 -0.44 -5.18 21.62
C GLY A 169 -0.45 -5.91 22.96
N GLN A 170 -0.20 -7.23 22.94
CA GLN A 170 -0.01 -8.04 24.14
C GLN A 170 1.36 -7.82 24.83
N ASN A 171 2.35 -7.23 24.10
CA ASN A 171 3.70 -6.95 24.58
C ASN A 171 4.11 -5.52 24.20
N MET A 172 3.70 -4.53 25.00
CA MET A 172 3.90 -3.10 24.75
C MET A 172 5.37 -2.67 24.56
N GLU A 173 6.31 -3.32 25.22
CA GLU A 173 7.75 -3.03 25.06
C GLU A 173 8.27 -3.52 23.70
N ALA A 174 7.83 -4.69 23.23
CA ALA A 174 8.15 -5.20 21.91
C ALA A 174 7.55 -4.30 20.80
N PHE A 175 6.36 -3.73 21.04
CA PHE A 175 5.74 -2.79 20.09
C PHE A 175 6.60 -1.55 19.87
N LYS A 176 7.03 -0.87 20.91
CA LYS A 176 7.88 0.33 20.81
C LYS A 176 9.20 0.05 20.08
N HIS A 177 9.81 -1.11 20.34
CA HIS A 177 11.08 -1.46 19.73
C HIS A 177 10.98 -1.82 18.25
N ILE A 178 9.90 -2.51 17.84
CA ILE A 178 9.65 -2.88 16.44
C ILE A 178 9.18 -1.64 15.67
N TRP A 179 8.34 -0.80 16.28
CA TRP A 179 7.87 0.45 15.69
C TRP A 179 9.03 1.36 15.31
N HIS A 180 10.01 1.50 16.21
CA HIS A 180 11.22 2.27 15.92
C HIS A 180 12.06 1.69 14.77
N LYS A 181 12.07 0.36 14.58
CA LYS A 181 12.73 -0.28 13.43
C LYS A 181 11.96 -0.05 12.12
N PHE A 182 10.64 -0.02 12.16
CA PHE A 182 9.81 0.32 11.00
C PHE A 182 9.99 1.78 10.59
N ASP A 183 10.07 2.72 11.54
CA ASP A 183 10.39 4.12 11.25
C ASP A 183 11.73 4.25 10.52
N VAL A 184 12.75 3.55 10.99
CA VAL A 184 14.07 3.53 10.33
C VAL A 184 13.99 2.88 8.94
N ALA A 185 13.26 1.78 8.77
CA ALA A 185 13.11 1.13 7.47
C ALA A 185 12.38 2.01 6.46
N ILE A 186 11.31 2.69 6.87
CA ILE A 186 10.57 3.66 6.05
C ILE A 186 11.48 4.82 5.65
N ILE A 187 12.22 5.39 6.60
CA ILE A 187 13.18 6.49 6.34
C ILE A 187 14.26 6.03 5.36
N VAL A 188 14.80 4.82 5.51
CA VAL A 188 15.81 4.26 4.61
C VAL A 188 15.23 4.05 3.21
N ILE A 189 14.03 3.50 3.08
CA ILE A 189 13.36 3.30 1.79
C ILE A 189 13.11 4.65 1.09
N PHE A 190 12.53 5.63 1.80
CA PHE A 190 12.32 6.97 1.24
C PHE A 190 13.65 7.70 0.95
N GLY A 191 14.66 7.51 1.78
CA GLY A 191 16.00 8.02 1.56
C GLY A 191 16.65 7.44 0.29
N ILE A 192 16.57 6.11 0.10
CA ILE A 192 17.06 5.44 -1.10
C ILE A 192 16.29 5.88 -2.34
N LEU A 193 14.96 5.95 -2.28
CA LEU A 193 14.12 6.42 -3.37
C LEU A 193 14.43 7.90 -3.72
N GLY A 194 14.61 8.76 -2.72
CA GLY A 194 15.04 10.14 -2.90
C GLY A 194 16.43 10.26 -3.53
N CYS A 195 17.41 9.49 -3.04
CA CYS A 195 18.75 9.44 -3.63
C CYS A 195 18.75 8.93 -5.06
N LEU A 196 17.98 7.87 -5.35
CA LEU A 196 17.85 7.34 -6.71
C LEU A 196 17.16 8.34 -7.64
N TYR A 197 16.17 9.08 -7.14
CA TYR A 197 15.50 10.13 -7.90
C TYR A 197 16.47 11.28 -8.22
N VAL A 198 17.21 11.78 -7.24
CA VAL A 198 18.22 12.83 -7.42
C VAL A 198 19.35 12.37 -8.34
N TYR A 199 19.85 11.15 -8.16
CA TYR A 199 20.89 10.56 -9.02
C TYR A 199 20.42 10.46 -10.49
N LYS A 200 19.20 9.99 -10.71
CA LYS A 200 18.61 9.87 -12.05
C LYS A 200 18.37 11.24 -12.69
N HIS A 201 17.96 12.23 -11.87
CA HIS A 201 17.72 13.60 -12.34
C HIS A 201 19.03 14.31 -12.72
N VAL A 202 20.07 14.16 -11.89
CA VAL A 202 21.42 14.75 -12.16
C VAL A 202 22.07 14.07 -13.36
N LYS A 203 21.88 12.75 -13.55
CA LYS A 203 22.38 12.04 -14.74
C LYS A 203 21.71 12.54 -16.02
N HIS A 204 20.40 12.81 -15.98
CA HIS A 204 19.66 13.35 -17.13
C HIS A 204 20.10 14.78 -17.50
N LEU A 205 20.52 15.58 -16.51
CA LEU A 205 21.05 16.95 -16.75
C LEU A 205 22.49 16.94 -17.30
N LYS A 206 23.23 15.82 -17.17
CA LYS A 206 24.57 15.69 -17.74
C LYS A 206 24.58 15.10 -19.17
N GLU A 207 23.49 14.47 -19.58
CA GLU A 207 23.33 13.86 -20.91
C GLU A 207 22.52 14.76 -21.89
N SER A 208 22.09 15.95 -21.44
CA SER A 208 21.46 17.00 -22.23
C SER A 208 22.41 18.17 -22.45
#